data_da23542f0955f58a387e626d8fc5d49c
#
_entry.id   da23542f0955f58a387e626d8fc5d49c
#
_cell.length_a   1.000
_cell.length_b   1.000
_cell.length_c   1.000
_cell.angle_alpha   90.00
_cell.angle_beta   90.00
_cell.angle_gamma   90.00
#
_symmetry.space_group_name_H-M   'P 1'
#
loop_
_entity.id
_entity.type
_entity.pdbx_description
1 polymer ?
#
loop_
_entity_poly.entity_id
_entity_poly.type
_entity_poly.pdbx_seq_one_letter_code
_entity_poly.pdbx_strand_id
1 'polypeptide(L)'
;MQSKATTVDQYLASLPEDRRAAISAVRDVILENLDKDYEEGIQYGMIGYYVPHKVFPSGYHVDPKQPLPFAALASQKNHMAVYLMGVYGSPQHEKWFREAWAKTGKKLDMGKSCVRFKKLQDVALDVLGEVIRRAPAKAYIQQYESVLQSTEKKKAPAAAKGKPAAKSKPAAKKTVASKAAAKKTAAKKTAAKKPAVKKTAAKKRA
;
A
#
# COMPACT_ATOMS: atom_id res chain seq x y z
N MET A 1 -11.84 0.76 -1.01
CA MET A 1 -12.78 -0.32 -0.68
C MET A 1 -12.08 -1.64 -1.03
N GLN A 2 -12.05 -2.59 -0.11
CA GLN A 2 -11.62 -3.94 -0.42
C GLN A 2 -12.75 -4.66 -1.16
N SER A 3 -12.41 -5.40 -2.23
CA SER A 3 -13.37 -6.23 -2.95
C SER A 3 -13.77 -7.43 -2.11
N LYS A 4 -15.01 -7.90 -2.26
CA LYS A 4 -15.49 -9.17 -1.70
C LYS A 4 -15.29 -10.35 -2.65
N ALA A 5 -14.66 -10.13 -3.80
CA ALA A 5 -14.37 -11.17 -4.76
C ALA A 5 -13.46 -12.25 -4.14
N THR A 6 -13.75 -13.50 -4.43
CA THR A 6 -12.97 -14.66 -4.00
C THR A 6 -12.10 -15.22 -5.12
N THR A 7 -12.37 -14.83 -6.37
CA THR A 7 -11.58 -15.19 -7.55
C THR A 7 -11.18 -13.95 -8.33
N VAL A 8 -10.11 -14.05 -9.13
CA VAL A 8 -9.63 -12.97 -10.00
C VAL A 8 -10.70 -12.59 -11.02
N ASP A 9 -11.39 -13.56 -11.59
CA ASP A 9 -12.46 -13.31 -12.58
C ASP A 9 -13.63 -12.53 -11.97
N GLN A 10 -14.04 -12.87 -10.74
CA GLN A 10 -15.06 -12.11 -10.01
C GLN A 10 -14.57 -10.67 -9.72
N TYR A 11 -13.29 -10.52 -9.39
CA TYR A 11 -12.71 -9.19 -9.16
C TYR A 11 -12.78 -8.36 -10.45
N LEU A 12 -12.31 -8.88 -11.58
CA LEU A 12 -12.35 -8.21 -12.87
C LEU A 12 -13.79 -7.89 -13.32
N ALA A 13 -14.71 -8.85 -13.17
CA ALA A 13 -16.12 -8.66 -13.52
C ALA A 13 -16.79 -7.54 -12.71
N SER A 14 -16.33 -7.30 -11.48
CA SER A 14 -16.87 -6.24 -10.61
C SER A 14 -16.42 -4.81 -10.99
N LEU A 15 -15.44 -4.67 -11.89
CA LEU A 15 -14.88 -3.37 -12.26
C LEU A 15 -15.66 -2.72 -13.41
N PRO A 16 -15.75 -1.37 -13.45
CA PRO A 16 -16.13 -0.64 -14.65
C PRO A 16 -15.25 -1.02 -15.84
N GLU A 17 -15.80 -0.94 -17.04
CA GLU A 17 -15.16 -1.46 -18.26
C GLU A 17 -13.77 -0.84 -18.52
N ASP A 18 -13.66 0.48 -18.40
CA ASP A 18 -12.41 1.22 -18.59
C ASP A 18 -11.30 0.77 -17.60
N ARG A 19 -11.68 0.54 -16.34
CA ARG A 19 -10.77 0.05 -15.33
C ARG A 19 -10.43 -1.42 -15.50
N ARG A 20 -11.43 -2.22 -15.89
CA ARG A 20 -11.22 -3.63 -16.18
C ARG A 20 -10.20 -3.80 -17.29
N ALA A 21 -10.35 -3.06 -18.40
CA ALA A 21 -9.41 -3.10 -19.51
C ALA A 21 -7.98 -2.72 -19.07
N ALA A 22 -7.83 -1.64 -18.29
CA ALA A 22 -6.52 -1.20 -17.80
C ALA A 22 -5.91 -2.19 -16.81
N ILE A 23 -6.69 -2.74 -15.88
CA ILE A 23 -6.24 -3.74 -14.91
C ILE A 23 -5.86 -5.04 -15.62
N SER A 24 -6.66 -5.51 -16.60
CA SER A 24 -6.36 -6.73 -17.38
C SER A 24 -5.04 -6.57 -18.13
N ALA A 25 -4.82 -5.46 -18.82
CA ALA A 25 -3.57 -5.23 -19.56
C ALA A 25 -2.34 -5.21 -18.62
N VAL A 26 -2.45 -4.61 -17.45
CA VAL A 26 -1.36 -4.64 -16.45
C VAL A 26 -1.17 -6.04 -15.89
N ARG A 27 -2.26 -6.78 -15.64
CA ARG A 27 -2.23 -8.18 -15.20
C ARG A 27 -1.49 -9.07 -16.20
N ASP A 28 -1.81 -8.93 -17.49
CA ASP A 28 -1.20 -9.72 -18.55
C ASP A 28 0.33 -9.51 -18.56
N VAL A 29 0.78 -8.27 -18.48
CA VAL A 29 2.23 -7.96 -18.37
C VAL A 29 2.86 -8.59 -17.13
N ILE A 30 2.17 -8.59 -15.99
CA ILE A 30 2.69 -9.24 -14.77
C ILE A 30 2.80 -10.75 -15.01
N LEU A 31 1.75 -11.40 -15.51
CA LEU A 31 1.72 -12.85 -15.74
C LEU A 31 2.76 -13.31 -16.76
N GLU A 32 2.97 -12.56 -17.85
CA GLU A 32 3.98 -12.85 -18.88
C GLU A 32 5.43 -12.82 -18.32
N ASN A 33 5.66 -12.07 -17.25
CA ASN A 33 6.98 -11.88 -16.67
C ASN A 33 7.15 -12.55 -15.29
N LEU A 34 6.09 -13.18 -14.79
CA LEU A 34 6.07 -13.81 -13.48
C LEU A 34 6.84 -15.14 -13.50
N ASP A 35 7.70 -15.35 -12.50
CA ASP A 35 8.38 -16.64 -12.33
C ASP A 35 7.34 -17.73 -11.97
N LYS A 36 7.58 -18.95 -12.44
CA LYS A 36 6.67 -20.11 -12.31
C LYS A 36 6.37 -20.52 -10.87
N ASP A 37 7.23 -20.14 -9.93
CA ASP A 37 7.09 -20.47 -8.51
C ASP A 37 6.21 -19.48 -7.74
N TYR A 38 5.66 -18.46 -8.43
CA TYR A 38 4.59 -17.60 -7.91
C TYR A 38 3.21 -18.14 -8.32
N GLU A 39 2.21 -17.75 -7.56
CA GLU A 39 0.80 -17.97 -7.87
C GLU A 39 0.03 -16.66 -7.86
N GLU A 40 -1.06 -16.61 -8.66
CA GLU A 40 -2.03 -15.53 -8.65
C GLU A 40 -3.27 -15.93 -7.86
N GLY A 41 -3.87 -15.00 -7.14
CA GLY A 41 -5.12 -15.20 -6.43
C GLY A 41 -5.63 -13.91 -5.80
N ILE A 42 -6.59 -14.02 -4.89
CA ILE A 42 -7.08 -12.86 -4.15
C ILE A 42 -6.38 -12.79 -2.77
N GLN A 43 -5.67 -11.69 -2.54
CA GLN A 43 -5.11 -11.34 -1.23
C GLN A 43 -5.57 -9.94 -0.82
N TYR A 44 -6.01 -9.78 0.42
CA TYR A 44 -6.45 -8.49 0.96
C TYR A 44 -7.51 -7.76 0.11
N GLY A 45 -8.34 -8.53 -0.61
CA GLY A 45 -9.38 -7.99 -1.52
C GLY A 45 -8.83 -7.35 -2.80
N MET A 46 -7.64 -7.76 -3.24
CA MET A 46 -6.95 -7.34 -4.46
C MET A 46 -6.46 -8.57 -5.23
N ILE A 47 -6.13 -8.41 -6.50
CA ILE A 47 -5.37 -9.43 -7.22
C ILE A 47 -3.97 -9.45 -6.62
N GLY A 48 -3.57 -10.58 -6.04
CA GLY A 48 -2.27 -10.79 -5.40
C GLY A 48 -1.44 -11.80 -6.18
N TYR A 49 -0.14 -11.56 -6.22
CA TYR A 49 0.89 -12.48 -6.72
C TYR A 49 1.79 -12.81 -5.54
N TYR A 50 1.95 -14.09 -5.25
CA TYR A 50 2.58 -14.52 -4.01
C TYR A 50 3.39 -15.81 -4.19
N VAL A 51 4.34 -16.02 -3.29
CA VAL A 51 5.03 -17.30 -3.14
C VAL A 51 4.14 -18.22 -2.31
N PRO A 52 3.63 -19.33 -2.87
CA PRO A 52 2.74 -20.22 -2.14
C PRO A 52 3.47 -21.01 -1.05
N HIS A 53 2.74 -21.51 -0.05
CA HIS A 53 3.31 -22.28 1.06
C HIS A 53 4.07 -23.56 0.62
N LYS A 54 3.71 -24.14 -0.53
CA LYS A 54 4.46 -25.28 -1.09
C LYS A 54 5.90 -24.94 -1.47
N VAL A 55 6.18 -23.63 -1.77
CA VAL A 55 7.52 -23.12 -2.10
C VAL A 55 8.17 -22.47 -0.89
N PHE A 56 7.38 -21.74 -0.07
CA PHE A 56 7.85 -21.07 1.14
C PHE A 56 6.92 -21.39 2.33
N PRO A 57 7.14 -22.52 3.05
CA PRO A 57 6.25 -23.00 4.11
C PRO A 57 6.05 -22.02 5.27
N SER A 58 7.04 -21.18 5.56
CA SER A 58 6.97 -20.17 6.65
C SER A 58 5.91 -19.10 6.41
N GLY A 59 5.49 -18.88 5.16
CA GLY A 59 4.51 -17.85 4.82
C GLY A 59 4.94 -16.42 5.16
N TYR A 60 3.99 -15.53 5.29
CA TYR A 60 4.26 -14.12 5.57
C TYR A 60 4.49 -13.89 7.09
N HIS A 61 5.58 -13.25 7.49
CA HIS A 61 5.97 -13.10 8.91
C HIS A 61 4.92 -12.39 9.79
N VAL A 62 4.07 -11.54 9.20
CA VAL A 62 3.00 -10.84 9.95
C VAL A 62 1.80 -11.74 10.19
N ASP A 63 1.48 -12.60 9.22
CA ASP A 63 0.43 -13.61 9.29
C ASP A 63 0.87 -14.87 8.53
N PRO A 64 1.48 -15.85 9.22
CA PRO A 64 2.00 -17.07 8.58
C PRO A 64 0.96 -17.94 7.86
N LYS A 65 -0.34 -17.70 8.10
CA LYS A 65 -1.42 -18.35 7.35
C LYS A 65 -1.54 -17.81 5.92
N GLN A 66 -1.00 -16.62 5.67
CA GLN A 66 -0.96 -16.04 4.33
C GLN A 66 0.30 -16.46 3.60
N PRO A 67 0.21 -16.82 2.31
CA PRO A 67 1.39 -17.00 1.48
C PRO A 67 2.17 -15.67 1.38
N LEU A 68 3.46 -15.74 1.10
CA LEU A 68 4.33 -14.57 1.08
C LEU A 68 3.97 -13.62 -0.07
N PRO A 69 3.46 -12.40 0.20
CA PRO A 69 3.07 -11.45 -0.84
C PRO A 69 4.29 -10.96 -1.63
N PHE A 70 4.19 -10.91 -2.95
CA PHE A 70 5.21 -10.39 -3.86
C PHE A 70 4.77 -9.12 -4.56
N ALA A 71 3.61 -9.17 -5.22
CA ALA A 71 3.01 -8.02 -5.88
C ALA A 71 1.49 -8.05 -5.71
N ALA A 72 0.83 -6.93 -5.90
CA ALA A 72 -0.63 -6.87 -5.96
C ALA A 72 -1.09 -5.80 -6.94
N LEU A 73 -2.29 -6.00 -7.50
CA LEU A 73 -2.92 -5.11 -8.45
C LEU A 73 -4.34 -4.77 -7.98
N ALA A 74 -4.63 -3.49 -7.86
CA ALA A 74 -5.88 -3.01 -7.28
C ALA A 74 -6.52 -1.86 -8.05
N SER A 75 -7.84 -1.88 -8.14
CA SER A 75 -8.65 -0.73 -8.51
C SER A 75 -9.20 -0.08 -7.24
N GLN A 76 -8.78 1.14 -6.94
CA GLN A 76 -9.21 1.91 -5.78
C GLN A 76 -10.14 3.06 -6.19
N LYS A 77 -10.76 3.74 -5.24
CA LYS A 77 -11.75 4.80 -5.52
C LYS A 77 -11.27 5.83 -6.54
N ASN A 78 -10.05 6.34 -6.39
CA ASN A 78 -9.55 7.46 -7.16
C ASN A 78 -8.45 7.10 -8.18
N HIS A 79 -7.91 5.90 -8.12
CA HIS A 79 -6.80 5.43 -8.95
C HIS A 79 -6.74 3.90 -8.98
N MET A 80 -5.97 3.36 -9.88
CA MET A 80 -5.50 1.99 -9.87
C MET A 80 -4.07 1.96 -9.33
N ALA A 81 -3.62 0.84 -8.79
CA ALA A 81 -2.28 0.73 -8.22
C ALA A 81 -1.69 -0.66 -8.41
N VAL A 82 -0.40 -0.69 -8.72
CA VAL A 82 0.44 -1.89 -8.59
C VAL A 82 1.28 -1.74 -7.33
N TYR A 83 1.30 -2.76 -6.49
CA TYR A 83 2.15 -2.85 -5.30
C TYR A 83 3.32 -3.79 -5.62
N LEU A 84 4.54 -3.34 -5.41
CA LEU A 84 5.78 -4.05 -5.75
C LEU A 84 6.62 -4.24 -4.49
N MET A 85 6.44 -5.38 -3.79
CA MET A 85 7.16 -5.66 -2.54
C MET A 85 8.65 -5.90 -2.78
N GLY A 86 9.00 -6.52 -3.92
CA GLY A 86 10.38 -6.76 -4.31
C GLY A 86 11.17 -5.46 -4.56
N VAL A 87 10.50 -4.40 -5.04
CA VAL A 87 11.10 -3.06 -5.19
C VAL A 87 11.30 -2.40 -3.84
N TYR A 88 10.27 -2.44 -2.99
CA TYR A 88 10.32 -1.82 -1.66
C TYR A 88 11.40 -2.43 -0.75
N GLY A 89 11.62 -3.73 -0.84
CA GLY A 89 12.61 -4.46 -0.03
C GLY A 89 14.06 -4.31 -0.50
N SER A 90 14.33 -3.63 -1.64
CA SER A 90 15.67 -3.52 -2.24
C SER A 90 15.95 -2.10 -2.74
N PRO A 91 16.84 -1.35 -2.07
CA PRO A 91 17.26 -0.02 -2.54
C PRO A 91 17.82 -0.02 -3.96
N GLN A 92 18.49 -1.10 -4.36
CA GLN A 92 19.04 -1.24 -5.71
C GLN A 92 17.95 -1.42 -6.76
N HIS A 93 16.93 -2.26 -6.46
CA HIS A 93 15.78 -2.44 -7.35
C HIS A 93 14.94 -1.16 -7.44
N GLU A 94 14.74 -0.45 -6.33
CA GLU A 94 14.02 0.83 -6.32
C GLU A 94 14.73 1.88 -7.18
N LYS A 95 16.05 2.04 -7.02
CA LYS A 95 16.85 2.96 -7.82
C LYS A 95 16.74 2.66 -9.30
N TRP A 96 17.00 1.40 -9.68
CA TRP A 96 16.89 0.96 -11.07
C TRP A 96 15.48 1.21 -11.64
N PHE A 97 14.43 0.85 -10.89
CA PHE A 97 13.05 1.03 -11.31
C PHE A 97 12.71 2.51 -11.59
N ARG A 98 13.09 3.41 -10.69
CA ARG A 98 12.89 4.85 -10.88
C ARG A 98 13.64 5.40 -12.08
N GLU A 99 14.88 5.00 -12.27
CA GLU A 99 15.71 5.42 -13.42
C GLU A 99 15.16 4.87 -14.75
N ALA A 100 14.76 3.61 -14.79
CA ALA A 100 14.15 2.99 -15.96
C ALA A 100 12.81 3.66 -16.32
N TRP A 101 11.97 3.93 -15.29
CA TRP A 101 10.71 4.64 -15.51
C TRP A 101 10.92 6.05 -16.04
N ALA A 102 11.86 6.80 -15.49
CA ALA A 102 12.17 8.17 -15.94
C ALA A 102 12.57 8.23 -17.42
N LYS A 103 13.28 7.21 -17.93
CA LYS A 103 13.67 7.11 -19.35
C LYS A 103 12.47 7.00 -20.30
N THR A 104 11.32 6.56 -19.82
CA THR A 104 10.08 6.46 -20.63
C THR A 104 9.39 7.80 -20.83
N GLY A 105 9.80 8.86 -20.13
CA GLY A 105 9.13 10.16 -20.12
C GLY A 105 7.77 10.18 -19.41
N LYS A 106 7.29 9.05 -18.87
CA LYS A 106 6.04 8.96 -18.16
C LYS A 106 6.21 9.41 -16.70
N LYS A 107 5.20 10.10 -16.16
CA LYS A 107 5.19 10.53 -14.76
C LYS A 107 5.06 9.31 -13.84
N LEU A 108 5.96 9.17 -12.89
CA LEU A 108 5.90 8.15 -11.84
C LEU A 108 5.20 8.71 -10.60
N ASP A 109 4.00 8.21 -10.28
CA ASP A 109 3.35 8.43 -8.99
C ASP A 109 3.57 7.20 -8.11
N MET A 110 4.66 7.23 -7.34
CA MET A 110 5.09 6.11 -6.52
C MET A 110 5.21 6.50 -5.05
N GLY A 111 4.54 5.72 -4.18
CA GLY A 111 4.79 5.70 -2.73
C GLY A 111 5.94 4.75 -2.37
N LYS A 112 5.87 4.08 -1.24
CA LYS A 112 6.89 3.10 -0.83
C LYS A 112 6.94 1.89 -1.77
N SER A 113 5.84 1.18 -1.89
CA SER A 113 5.71 0.00 -2.76
C SER A 113 4.65 0.16 -3.83
N CYS A 114 3.84 1.23 -3.80
CA CYS A 114 2.69 1.37 -4.67
C CYS A 114 2.95 2.38 -5.79
N VAL A 115 2.74 1.94 -7.02
CA VAL A 115 2.73 2.76 -8.25
C VAL A 115 1.28 3.01 -8.60
N ARG A 116 0.87 4.27 -8.60
CA ARG A 116 -0.51 4.69 -8.88
C ARG A 116 -0.65 5.18 -10.30
N PHE A 117 -1.78 4.85 -10.91
CA PHE A 117 -2.11 5.32 -12.25
C PHE A 117 -3.62 5.51 -12.40
N LYS A 118 -4.03 6.33 -13.34
CA LYS A 118 -5.44 6.56 -13.68
C LYS A 118 -5.83 5.94 -15.01
N LYS A 119 -4.90 5.89 -15.94
CA LYS A 119 -5.07 5.33 -17.28
C LYS A 119 -3.92 4.38 -17.59
N LEU A 120 -4.14 3.42 -18.48
CA LEU A 120 -3.11 2.48 -18.91
C LEU A 120 -1.89 3.19 -19.51
N GLN A 121 -2.11 4.28 -20.23
CA GLN A 121 -1.04 5.07 -20.85
C GLN A 121 -0.07 5.68 -19.84
N ASP A 122 -0.49 5.85 -18.59
CA ASP A 122 0.37 6.36 -17.51
C ASP A 122 1.39 5.31 -17.05
N VAL A 123 1.18 4.03 -17.38
CA VAL A 123 2.03 2.91 -16.92
C VAL A 123 3.12 2.63 -17.93
N ALA A 124 4.35 2.50 -17.45
CA ALA A 124 5.49 2.02 -18.23
C ALA A 124 5.51 0.48 -18.20
N LEU A 125 4.71 -0.15 -19.06
CA LEU A 125 4.47 -1.60 -19.06
C LEU A 125 5.76 -2.41 -19.22
N ASP A 126 6.67 -1.98 -20.10
CA ASP A 126 7.96 -2.65 -20.32
C ASP A 126 8.81 -2.64 -19.04
N VAL A 127 8.84 -1.50 -18.33
CA VAL A 127 9.57 -1.37 -17.05
C VAL A 127 8.90 -2.19 -15.97
N LEU A 128 7.57 -2.26 -15.96
CA LEU A 128 6.82 -3.10 -15.04
C LEU A 128 7.12 -4.59 -15.28
N GLY A 129 7.08 -5.05 -16.52
CA GLY A 129 7.43 -6.43 -16.87
C GLY A 129 8.87 -6.76 -16.45
N GLU A 130 9.80 -5.89 -16.76
CA GLU A 130 11.21 -6.07 -16.42
C GLU A 130 11.44 -6.16 -14.89
N VAL A 131 10.76 -5.33 -14.08
CA VAL A 131 10.93 -5.38 -12.62
C VAL A 131 10.37 -6.67 -12.01
N ILE A 132 9.29 -7.21 -12.58
CA ILE A 132 8.74 -8.52 -12.18
C ILE A 132 9.75 -9.63 -12.50
N ARG A 133 10.28 -9.65 -13.73
CA ARG A 133 11.25 -10.66 -14.19
C ARG A 133 12.56 -10.66 -13.39
N ARG A 134 13.00 -9.51 -12.89
CA ARG A 134 14.22 -9.35 -12.05
C ARG A 134 14.11 -9.94 -10.67
N ALA A 135 12.93 -10.35 -10.25
CA ALA A 135 12.69 -10.87 -8.92
C ALA A 135 12.11 -12.32 -8.97
N PRO A 136 12.89 -13.32 -9.45
CA PRO A 136 12.44 -14.70 -9.38
C PRO A 136 12.20 -15.13 -7.93
N ALA A 137 11.24 -16.02 -7.69
CA ALA A 137 10.73 -16.36 -6.38
C ALA A 137 11.84 -16.75 -5.38
N LYS A 138 12.82 -17.54 -5.82
CA LYS A 138 13.95 -17.94 -4.99
C LYS A 138 14.79 -16.76 -4.51
N ALA A 139 15.12 -15.83 -5.39
CA ALA A 139 15.89 -14.64 -5.04
C ALA A 139 15.09 -13.70 -4.13
N TYR A 140 13.78 -13.58 -4.38
CA TYR A 140 12.88 -12.79 -3.53
C TYR A 140 12.79 -13.34 -2.11
N ILE A 141 12.65 -14.66 -1.95
CA ILE A 141 12.67 -15.33 -0.62
C ILE A 141 13.97 -15.02 0.12
N GLN A 142 15.12 -15.21 -0.51
CA GLN A 142 16.44 -14.93 0.09
C GLN A 142 16.56 -13.47 0.55
N GLN A 143 16.14 -12.52 -0.30
CA GLN A 143 16.11 -11.10 0.04
C GLN A 143 15.18 -10.84 1.23
N TYR A 144 13.98 -11.40 1.23
CA TYR A 144 13.00 -11.28 2.29
C TYR A 144 13.52 -11.77 3.63
N GLU A 145 14.10 -12.97 3.69
CA GLU A 145 14.69 -13.53 4.89
C GLU A 145 15.85 -12.69 5.42
N SER A 146 16.71 -12.18 4.53
CA SER A 146 17.83 -11.31 4.94
C SER A 146 17.36 -10.02 5.59
N VAL A 147 16.26 -9.43 5.10
CA VAL A 147 15.65 -8.23 5.68
C VAL A 147 15.06 -8.53 7.06
N LEU A 148 14.39 -9.68 7.24
CA LEU A 148 13.86 -10.09 8.55
C LEU A 148 14.96 -10.25 9.58
N GLN A 149 16.02 -10.99 9.26
CA GLN A 149 17.17 -11.19 10.14
C GLN A 149 17.86 -9.88 10.53
N SER A 150 17.99 -8.95 9.59
CA SER A 150 18.58 -7.63 9.86
C SER A 150 17.70 -6.76 10.78
N THR A 151 16.38 -6.94 10.70
CA THR A 151 15.41 -6.21 11.54
C THR A 151 15.39 -6.78 12.96
N GLU A 152 15.50 -8.11 13.12
CA GLU A 152 15.57 -8.76 14.42
C GLU A 152 16.86 -8.40 15.16
N LYS A 153 18.01 -8.37 14.47
CA LYS A 153 19.28 -7.92 15.05
C LYS A 153 19.24 -6.46 15.56
N LYS A 154 18.45 -5.61 14.89
CA LYS A 154 18.24 -4.20 15.34
C LYS A 154 17.27 -4.08 16.51
N LYS A 155 16.38 -5.06 16.71
CA LYS A 155 15.41 -5.10 17.83
C LYS A 155 15.97 -5.78 19.09
N ALA A 156 17.05 -6.55 19.00
CA ALA A 156 17.71 -7.14 20.16
C ALA A 156 18.25 -6.01 21.05
N PRO A 157 17.86 -5.92 22.36
CA PRO A 157 18.37 -4.90 23.24
C PRO A 157 19.87 -5.11 23.39
N ALA A 158 20.65 -4.04 23.31
CA ALA A 158 22.05 -4.04 23.77
C ALA A 158 22.03 -4.44 25.24
N ALA A 159 22.36 -5.70 25.53
CA ALA A 159 22.45 -6.23 26.86
C ALA A 159 23.54 -5.47 27.64
N ALA A 160 23.11 -4.80 28.69
CA ALA A 160 23.83 -4.50 29.92
C ALA A 160 25.29 -4.03 29.79
N LYS A 161 25.49 -2.74 29.71
CA LYS A 161 26.64 -2.10 30.40
C LYS A 161 26.16 -1.64 31.77
N GLY A 162 26.69 -2.31 32.78
CA GLY A 162 26.37 -2.10 34.17
C GLY A 162 26.51 -0.65 34.63
N LYS A 163 25.54 -0.18 35.39
CA LYS A 163 25.59 1.04 36.15
C LYS A 163 25.99 0.69 37.58
N PRO A 164 27.00 1.33 38.14
CA PRO A 164 27.29 1.16 39.57
C PRO A 164 26.25 1.86 40.42
N ALA A 165 25.92 1.23 41.52
CA ALA A 165 24.99 1.71 42.53
C ALA A 165 25.48 3.03 43.19
N ALA A 166 24.59 3.99 43.34
CA ALA A 166 24.75 5.10 44.28
C ALA A 166 23.47 5.36 45.05
N LYS A 167 23.53 4.92 46.29
CA LYS A 167 22.97 5.41 47.56
C LYS A 167 21.68 6.24 47.57
N SER A 168 20.76 5.68 48.31
CA SER A 168 19.56 6.25 48.91
C SER A 168 19.82 7.51 49.78
N LYS A 169 18.91 8.46 49.78
CA LYS A 169 18.36 9.11 51.00
C LYS A 169 17.04 9.85 50.70
N PRO A 170 16.21 10.08 51.73
CA PRO A 170 14.75 9.99 51.61
C PRO A 170 13.98 11.32 51.81
N ALA A 171 12.71 11.26 51.41
CA ALA A 171 11.52 11.96 51.95
C ALA A 171 11.51 13.51 52.08
N ALA A 172 10.51 14.11 51.44
CA ALA A 172 9.62 15.04 52.12
C ALA A 172 8.24 15.11 51.39
N LYS A 173 7.23 14.74 52.15
CA LYS A 173 5.80 14.99 51.87
C LYS A 173 5.52 16.50 51.83
N LYS A 174 4.69 16.95 50.93
CA LYS A 174 3.69 17.99 51.21
C LYS A 174 2.48 17.85 50.32
N THR A 175 1.41 17.78 50.99
CA THR A 175 0.01 17.65 50.65
C THR A 175 -0.62 18.99 50.22
N VAL A 176 -1.79 18.86 49.54
CA VAL A 176 -2.97 19.76 49.50
C VAL A 176 -2.83 20.97 48.56
N ALA A 177 -3.73 21.28 47.66
CA ALA A 177 -5.17 21.39 47.73
C ALA A 177 -5.80 21.61 46.33
N SER A 178 -6.99 21.11 46.21
CA SER A 178 -8.04 21.38 45.26
C SER A 178 -8.33 22.86 44.97
N LYS A 179 -8.79 23.16 43.76
CA LYS A 179 -9.99 24.01 43.59
C LYS A 179 -10.61 23.83 42.18
N ALA A 180 -11.83 23.45 42.23
CA ALA A 180 -12.79 23.41 41.11
C ALA A 180 -13.38 24.80 40.85
N ALA A 181 -14.04 24.92 39.75
CA ALA A 181 -15.17 25.78 39.36
C ALA A 181 -14.87 26.53 38.04
N ALA A 182 -15.63 26.51 37.05
CA ALA A 182 -17.01 26.41 36.69
C ALA A 182 -17.33 27.43 35.59
N LYS A 183 -17.99 26.96 34.53
CA LYS A 183 -19.17 27.54 33.87
C LYS A 183 -19.11 28.92 33.18
N LYS A 184 -19.43 28.95 31.88
CA LYS A 184 -20.61 29.58 31.23
C LYS A 184 -20.37 29.64 29.71
N THR A 185 -21.09 28.92 28.90
CA THR A 185 -22.33 29.26 28.16
C THR A 185 -22.40 30.69 27.52
N ALA A 186 -22.48 30.73 26.22
CA ALA A 186 -23.52 31.52 25.51
C ALA A 186 -23.58 31.16 24.02
N ALA A 187 -24.74 30.82 23.60
CA ALA A 187 -25.19 30.62 22.22
C ALA A 187 -25.68 31.99 21.64
N LYS A 188 -25.70 32.08 20.29
CA LYS A 188 -26.71 32.80 19.49
C LYS A 188 -26.27 32.79 18.03
N LYS A 189 -26.95 32.05 17.15
CA LYS A 189 -28.16 32.40 16.36
C LYS A 189 -27.98 33.61 15.44
N THR A 190 -28.05 33.42 14.12
CA THR A 190 -29.17 33.72 13.19
C THR A 190 -28.62 33.70 11.77
N ALA A 191 -29.13 32.99 10.87
CA ALA A 191 -30.29 33.04 10.01
C ALA A 191 -29.95 33.44 8.55
N ALA A 192 -30.25 32.51 7.68
CA ALA A 192 -30.97 32.57 6.41
C ALA A 192 -30.83 33.78 5.49
N LYS A 193 -30.53 33.49 4.22
CA LYS A 193 -31.31 34.03 3.07
C LYS A 193 -30.98 33.28 1.77
N LYS A 194 -31.95 32.56 1.26
CA LYS A 194 -32.19 32.31 -0.17
C LYS A 194 -33.07 33.46 -0.66
N PRO A 195 -33.00 33.94 -1.88
CA PRO A 195 -33.85 33.50 -2.99
C PRO A 195 -33.12 33.62 -4.35
N ALA A 196 -33.54 33.21 -5.47
CA ALA A 196 -34.70 32.75 -6.20
C ALA A 196 -34.29 32.64 -7.68
N VAL A 197 -34.72 31.62 -8.29
CA VAL A 197 -35.15 31.36 -9.68
C VAL A 197 -35.21 32.54 -10.63
N LYS A 198 -34.65 32.37 -11.86
CA LYS A 198 -35.24 32.86 -13.10
C LYS A 198 -35.07 31.87 -14.23
N LYS A 199 -36.19 31.31 -14.63
CA LYS A 199 -36.46 30.71 -15.93
C LYS A 199 -36.48 31.78 -16.98
N THR A 200 -35.91 31.59 -18.13
CA THR A 200 -36.46 32.08 -19.41
C THR A 200 -36.12 31.13 -20.52
N ALA A 201 -37.09 30.91 -21.27
CA ALA A 201 -37.49 30.00 -22.28
C ALA A 201 -36.90 30.33 -23.66
N ALA A 202 -36.73 29.25 -24.42
CA ALA A 202 -36.99 29.06 -25.86
C ALA A 202 -36.69 30.18 -26.86
N LYS A 203 -35.92 29.83 -27.92
CA LYS A 203 -36.40 30.04 -29.29
C LYS A 203 -35.73 29.13 -30.29
N LYS A 204 -36.56 28.42 -31.02
CA LYS A 204 -36.40 27.61 -32.22
C LYS A 204 -36.11 28.49 -33.44
N ARG A 205 -35.37 27.97 -34.42
CA ARG A 205 -35.30 28.17 -35.89
C ARG A 205 -33.83 28.21 -36.35
N ALA A 206 -33.41 27.63 -37.37
CA ALA A 206 -33.96 26.93 -38.53
C ALA A 206 -32.95 25.83 -38.91
#